data_b4b53e9e1f57e4c65942156341ab5c76
#
_entry.id   b4b53e9e1f57e4c65942156341ab5c76
#
_cell.length_a   1.000
_cell.length_b   1.000
_cell.length_c   1.000
_cell.angle_alpha   90.00
_cell.angle_beta   90.00
_cell.angle_gamma   90.00
#
_symmetry.space_group_name_H-M   'P 1'
#
loop_
_entity.id
_entity.type
_entity.pdbx_description
1 polymer ?
#
loop_
_entity_poly.entity_id
_entity_poly.type
_entity_poly.pdbx_seq_one_letter_code
_entity_poly.pdbx_strand_id
1 'polypeptide(L)'
;MLRTLKRLVTHVCTPDELDMIEHYPTRAEKLADLWVHVVGLMLAAVGGIILAGLAGVYAGIGGVMATAIYALCLVGMLTASTVYNWTNPCAARPVLRRLDEAAIFLMIAGSYTPFTTQRFEGLWAIGFTTLIWTLAFLGAGVKLFAPRISDKFWSGVYVVFGWLAVAALKPMVETVHPVALALLVIGGLIYTAGVFVFISPRVKFRRAIWHGFVVTGATVHWTAVLVGVVLAPAMSH
;
A
#
# COMPACT_ATOMS: atom_id res chain seq x y z
N MET A 1 17.74 6.08 -29.76
CA MET A 1 16.91 7.25 -30.04
C MET A 1 15.85 7.53 -28.94
N LEU A 2 14.93 6.63 -28.60
CA LEU A 2 13.95 6.85 -27.54
C LEU A 2 14.55 7.13 -26.13
N ARG A 3 15.67 6.49 -25.76
CA ARG A 3 16.34 6.71 -24.47
C ARG A 3 17.00 8.09 -24.37
N THR A 4 17.49 8.62 -25.50
CA THR A 4 18.12 9.95 -25.57
C THR A 4 17.09 11.05 -25.54
N LEU A 5 15.95 10.88 -26.23
CA LEU A 5 14.81 11.78 -26.16
C LEU A 5 14.21 11.83 -24.73
N LYS A 6 14.07 10.68 -24.04
CA LYS A 6 13.64 10.66 -22.64
C LYS A 6 14.58 11.45 -21.72
N ARG A 7 15.91 11.40 -21.93
CA ARG A 7 16.87 12.18 -21.12
C ARG A 7 16.78 13.68 -21.38
N LEU A 8 16.59 14.10 -22.63
CA LEU A 8 16.42 15.50 -22.99
C LEU A 8 15.12 16.08 -22.43
N VAL A 9 14.01 15.34 -22.52
CA VAL A 9 12.69 15.74 -22.03
C VAL A 9 12.69 15.86 -20.49
N THR A 10 13.41 15.00 -19.76
CA THR A 10 13.51 15.10 -18.28
C THR A 10 14.25 16.33 -17.78
N HIS A 11 15.01 17.01 -18.62
CA HIS A 11 15.70 18.26 -18.25
C HIS A 11 14.90 19.53 -18.58
N VAL A 12 13.88 19.44 -19.42
CA VAL A 12 13.16 20.61 -19.95
C VAL A 12 11.72 20.68 -19.47
N CYS A 13 11.07 19.52 -19.18
CA CYS A 13 9.67 19.47 -18.77
C CYS A 13 9.51 19.65 -17.25
N THR A 14 8.50 20.39 -16.83
CA THR A 14 8.05 20.39 -15.45
C THR A 14 7.61 18.98 -15.02
N PRO A 15 7.65 18.66 -13.73
CA PRO A 15 7.24 17.34 -13.25
C PRO A 15 5.83 16.91 -13.72
N ASP A 16 4.89 17.83 -13.81
CA ASP A 16 3.51 17.53 -14.27
C ASP A 16 3.46 17.23 -15.78
N GLU A 17 4.34 17.85 -16.58
CA GLU A 17 4.47 17.55 -18.02
C GLU A 17 5.05 16.15 -18.25
N LEU A 18 5.89 15.62 -17.34
CA LEU A 18 6.40 14.27 -17.42
C LEU A 18 5.32 13.20 -17.31
N ASP A 19 4.21 13.48 -16.61
CA ASP A 19 3.08 12.58 -16.50
C ASP A 19 2.23 12.53 -17.78
N MET A 20 2.39 13.51 -18.67
CA MET A 20 1.79 13.52 -20.00
C MET A 20 2.50 12.60 -21.01
N ILE A 21 3.63 12.01 -20.63
CA ILE A 21 4.45 11.12 -21.48
C ILE A 21 4.16 9.67 -21.09
N GLU A 22 4.04 8.79 -22.11
CA GLU A 22 3.93 7.35 -21.89
C GLU A 22 5.20 6.82 -21.16
N HIS A 23 4.98 6.24 -19.98
CA HIS A 23 6.09 5.77 -19.14
C HIS A 23 6.41 4.28 -19.31
N TYR A 24 5.64 3.54 -20.12
CA TYR A 24 5.97 2.17 -20.49
C TYR A 24 6.84 2.16 -21.75
N PRO A 25 8.05 1.55 -21.70
CA PRO A 25 8.92 1.44 -22.88
C PRO A 25 8.32 0.61 -24.01
N THR A 26 7.52 -0.40 -23.65
CA THR A 26 6.91 -1.34 -24.60
C THR A 26 5.46 -1.67 -24.23
N ARG A 27 4.67 -2.09 -25.23
CA ARG A 27 3.30 -2.58 -25.02
C ARG A 27 3.28 -3.83 -24.12
N ALA A 28 4.29 -4.69 -24.20
CA ALA A 28 4.41 -5.88 -23.36
C ALA A 28 4.56 -5.51 -21.88
N GLU A 29 5.35 -4.48 -21.54
CA GLU A 29 5.48 -3.98 -20.16
C GLU A 29 4.17 -3.42 -19.62
N LYS A 30 3.42 -2.68 -20.47
CA LYS A 30 2.10 -2.14 -20.10
C LYS A 30 1.09 -3.26 -19.84
N LEU A 31 1.04 -4.27 -20.70
CA LEU A 31 0.14 -5.41 -20.54
C LEU A 31 0.51 -6.26 -19.32
N ALA A 32 1.79 -6.50 -19.08
CA ALA A 32 2.23 -7.24 -17.89
C ALA A 32 1.80 -6.53 -16.61
N ASP A 33 1.96 -5.21 -16.54
CA ASP A 33 1.54 -4.40 -15.40
C ASP A 33 0.02 -4.41 -15.23
N LEU A 34 -0.73 -4.32 -16.31
CA LEU A 34 -2.19 -4.43 -16.30
C LEU A 34 -2.66 -5.78 -15.71
N TRP A 35 -2.04 -6.89 -16.12
CA TRP A 35 -2.41 -8.19 -15.57
C TRP A 35 -2.13 -8.32 -14.09
N VAL A 36 -1.02 -7.74 -13.61
CA VAL A 36 -0.74 -7.68 -12.16
C VAL A 36 -1.82 -6.91 -11.42
N HIS A 37 -2.29 -5.78 -11.96
CA HIS A 37 -3.38 -5.00 -11.37
C HIS A 37 -4.71 -5.75 -11.36
N VAL A 38 -5.07 -6.42 -12.47
CA VAL A 38 -6.31 -7.22 -12.54
C VAL A 38 -6.30 -8.33 -11.50
N VAL A 39 -5.21 -9.09 -11.42
CA VAL A 39 -5.07 -10.16 -10.42
C VAL A 39 -5.09 -9.56 -9.00
N GLY A 40 -4.36 -8.49 -8.76
CA GLY A 40 -4.32 -7.81 -7.47
C GLY A 40 -5.69 -7.32 -7.00
N LEU A 41 -6.46 -6.68 -7.90
CA LEU A 41 -7.83 -6.22 -7.58
C LEU A 41 -8.77 -7.38 -7.28
N MET A 42 -8.69 -8.47 -8.06
CA MET A 42 -9.51 -9.66 -7.81
C MET A 42 -9.18 -10.28 -6.44
N LEU A 43 -7.89 -10.44 -6.12
CA LEU A 43 -7.45 -10.95 -4.83
C LEU A 43 -7.88 -10.03 -3.68
N ALA A 44 -7.76 -8.71 -3.84
CA ALA A 44 -8.16 -7.75 -2.82
C ALA A 44 -9.67 -7.73 -2.58
N ALA A 45 -10.48 -7.74 -3.65
CA ALA A 45 -11.93 -7.72 -3.52
C ALA A 45 -12.46 -9.03 -2.92
N VAL A 46 -12.09 -10.18 -3.49
CA VAL A 46 -12.51 -11.49 -2.98
C VAL A 46 -11.95 -11.74 -1.59
N GLY A 47 -10.65 -11.49 -1.40
CA GLY A 47 -9.99 -11.65 -0.10
C GLY A 47 -10.57 -10.73 0.98
N GLY A 48 -10.95 -9.51 0.62
CA GLY A 48 -11.60 -8.56 1.53
C GLY A 48 -12.98 -9.06 2.00
N ILE A 49 -13.81 -9.57 1.08
CA ILE A 49 -15.10 -10.15 1.40
C ILE A 49 -14.94 -11.38 2.31
N ILE A 50 -14.01 -12.27 1.98
CA ILE A 50 -13.73 -13.46 2.80
C ILE A 50 -13.28 -13.06 4.19
N LEU A 51 -12.35 -12.11 4.30
CA LEU A 51 -11.79 -11.66 5.58
C LEU A 51 -12.87 -11.03 6.48
N ALA A 52 -13.71 -10.16 5.92
CA ALA A 52 -14.79 -9.52 6.65
C ALA A 52 -15.87 -10.55 7.06
N GLY A 53 -16.19 -11.52 6.19
CA GLY A 53 -17.12 -12.61 6.50
C GLY A 53 -16.62 -13.50 7.64
N LEU A 54 -15.34 -13.91 7.60
CA LEU A 54 -14.72 -14.68 8.67
C LEU A 54 -14.63 -13.86 9.97
N ALA A 55 -14.35 -12.56 9.90
CA ALA A 55 -14.35 -11.69 11.06
C ALA A 55 -15.74 -11.62 11.71
N GLY A 56 -16.82 -11.67 10.94
CA GLY A 56 -18.19 -11.73 11.47
C GLY A 56 -18.46 -12.98 12.29
N VAL A 57 -17.82 -14.11 11.93
CA VAL A 57 -17.98 -15.38 12.64
C VAL A 57 -17.06 -15.46 13.87
N TYR A 58 -15.83 -14.99 13.79
CA TYR A 58 -14.80 -15.26 14.79
C TYR A 58 -14.34 -14.05 15.61
N ALA A 59 -14.50 -12.83 15.10
CA ALA A 59 -13.94 -11.62 15.72
C ALA A 59 -14.99 -10.55 16.09
N GLY A 60 -16.27 -10.83 15.86
CA GLY A 60 -17.36 -9.91 16.19
C GLY A 60 -17.36 -8.61 15.37
N ILE A 61 -18.23 -7.66 15.75
CA ILE A 61 -18.46 -6.43 14.97
C ILE A 61 -17.20 -5.54 14.88
N GLY A 62 -16.40 -5.46 15.93
CA GLY A 62 -15.13 -4.71 15.90
C GLY A 62 -14.16 -5.28 14.88
N GLY A 63 -14.04 -6.61 14.83
CA GLY A 63 -13.23 -7.30 13.83
C GLY A 63 -13.74 -7.08 12.41
N VAL A 64 -15.06 -7.11 12.19
CA VAL A 64 -15.67 -6.80 10.87
C VAL A 64 -15.32 -5.38 10.45
N MET A 65 -15.48 -4.39 11.31
CA MET A 65 -15.17 -2.99 11.00
C MET A 65 -13.68 -2.81 10.65
N ALA A 66 -12.80 -3.37 11.46
CA ALA A 66 -11.36 -3.26 11.25
C ALA A 66 -10.90 -3.92 9.94
N THR A 67 -11.41 -5.12 9.65
CA THR A 67 -11.10 -5.83 8.39
C THR A 67 -11.73 -5.19 7.17
N ALA A 68 -12.92 -4.59 7.31
CA ALA A 68 -13.57 -3.83 6.24
C ALA A 68 -12.77 -2.56 5.89
N ILE A 69 -12.28 -1.81 6.88
CA ILE A 69 -11.40 -0.64 6.67
C ILE A 69 -10.12 -1.07 5.92
N TYR A 70 -9.48 -2.14 6.37
CA TYR A 70 -8.30 -2.71 5.70
C TYR A 70 -8.60 -3.06 4.23
N ALA A 71 -9.69 -3.81 3.97
CA ALA A 71 -10.06 -4.23 2.64
C ALA A 71 -10.42 -3.05 1.73
N LEU A 72 -11.16 -2.06 2.22
CA LEU A 72 -11.51 -0.85 1.47
C LEU A 72 -10.26 -0.03 1.12
N CYS A 73 -9.30 0.11 2.04
CA CYS A 73 -8.03 0.79 1.75
C CYS A 73 -7.22 0.02 0.69
N LEU A 74 -7.16 -1.30 0.77
CA LEU A 74 -6.44 -2.13 -0.21
C LEU A 74 -7.07 -2.05 -1.60
N VAL A 75 -8.38 -2.22 -1.71
CA VAL A 75 -9.11 -2.10 -2.98
C VAL A 75 -9.01 -0.68 -3.52
N GLY A 76 -9.16 0.34 -2.67
CA GLY A 76 -9.04 1.74 -3.04
C GLY A 76 -7.66 2.09 -3.61
N MET A 77 -6.59 1.66 -2.95
CA MET A 77 -5.22 1.87 -3.41
C MET A 77 -4.97 1.18 -4.76
N LEU A 78 -5.33 -0.11 -4.89
CA LEU A 78 -5.14 -0.84 -6.14
C LEU A 78 -6.01 -0.28 -7.28
N THR A 79 -7.21 0.23 -6.97
CA THR A 79 -8.06 0.91 -7.95
C THR A 79 -7.43 2.21 -8.43
N ALA A 80 -6.97 3.06 -7.51
CA ALA A 80 -6.31 4.32 -7.87
C ALA A 80 -5.06 4.05 -8.74
N SER A 81 -4.26 3.06 -8.34
CA SER A 81 -3.07 2.62 -9.09
C SER A 81 -3.44 2.10 -10.48
N THR A 82 -4.46 1.25 -10.59
CA THR A 82 -4.94 0.72 -11.88
C THR A 82 -5.39 1.85 -12.80
N VAL A 83 -6.23 2.76 -12.30
CA VAL A 83 -6.74 3.88 -13.10
C VAL A 83 -5.60 4.77 -13.59
N TYR A 84 -4.64 5.13 -12.73
CA TYR A 84 -3.49 5.93 -13.13
C TYR A 84 -2.63 5.22 -14.20
N ASN A 85 -2.26 3.97 -13.94
CA ASN A 85 -1.32 3.24 -14.81
C ASN A 85 -1.97 2.81 -16.14
N TRP A 86 -3.27 2.59 -16.19
CA TRP A 86 -3.98 2.23 -17.41
C TRP A 86 -4.31 3.43 -18.29
N THR A 87 -4.54 4.61 -17.69
CA THR A 87 -4.89 5.82 -18.42
C THR A 87 -3.75 6.25 -19.36
N ASN A 88 -4.09 6.46 -20.63
CA ASN A 88 -3.15 7.00 -21.60
C ASN A 88 -2.76 8.44 -21.24
N PRO A 89 -1.62 8.96 -21.75
CA PRO A 89 -1.21 10.34 -21.53
C PRO A 89 -2.34 11.33 -21.86
N CYS A 90 -2.77 12.07 -20.82
CA CYS A 90 -3.83 13.08 -20.91
C CYS A 90 -3.77 14.05 -19.71
N ALA A 91 -4.50 15.15 -19.77
CA ALA A 91 -4.50 16.18 -18.72
C ALA A 91 -4.93 15.68 -17.32
N ALA A 92 -5.65 14.57 -17.23
CA ALA A 92 -6.06 13.99 -15.94
C ALA A 92 -4.93 13.21 -15.24
N ARG A 93 -3.89 12.75 -15.95
CA ARG A 93 -2.85 11.91 -15.39
C ARG A 93 -2.09 12.49 -14.19
N PRO A 94 -1.75 13.78 -14.13
CA PRO A 94 -1.11 14.35 -12.94
C PRO A 94 -1.97 14.20 -11.68
N VAL A 95 -3.30 14.39 -11.81
CA VAL A 95 -4.25 14.20 -10.70
C VAL A 95 -4.36 12.72 -10.31
N LEU A 96 -4.51 11.83 -11.30
CA LEU A 96 -4.59 10.39 -11.06
C LEU A 96 -3.32 9.86 -10.37
N ARG A 97 -2.15 10.39 -10.72
CA ARG A 97 -0.91 10.05 -10.05
C ARG A 97 -0.91 10.48 -8.59
N ARG A 98 -1.36 11.71 -8.29
CA ARG A 98 -1.46 12.20 -6.91
C ARG A 98 -2.40 11.33 -6.08
N LEU A 99 -3.52 10.89 -6.67
CA LEU A 99 -4.47 9.99 -6.02
C LEU A 99 -3.85 8.59 -5.77
N ASP A 100 -3.17 8.02 -6.76
CA ASP A 100 -2.44 6.75 -6.63
C ASP A 100 -1.44 6.81 -5.47
N GLU A 101 -0.60 7.83 -5.45
CA GLU A 101 0.42 8.02 -4.43
C GLU A 101 -0.15 8.37 -3.05
N ALA A 102 -1.25 9.12 -2.96
CA ALA A 102 -1.94 9.44 -1.71
C ALA A 102 -2.62 8.20 -1.11
N ALA A 103 -3.17 7.32 -1.94
CA ALA A 103 -3.82 6.09 -1.50
C ALA A 103 -2.86 5.13 -0.78
N ILE A 104 -1.55 5.20 -1.04
CA ILE A 104 -0.53 4.41 -0.33
C ILE A 104 -0.54 4.73 1.17
N PHE A 105 -0.65 6.01 1.55
CA PHE A 105 -0.73 6.41 2.95
C PHE A 105 -1.94 5.81 3.64
N LEU A 106 -3.11 5.87 3.00
CA LEU A 106 -4.35 5.32 3.53
C LEU A 106 -4.27 3.79 3.64
N MET A 107 -3.64 3.12 2.66
CA MET A 107 -3.44 1.68 2.70
C MET A 107 -2.52 1.26 3.86
N ILE A 108 -1.43 2.00 4.11
CA ILE A 108 -0.56 1.74 5.25
C ILE A 108 -1.35 1.86 6.55
N ALA A 109 -2.10 2.94 6.76
CA ALA A 109 -2.95 3.11 7.96
C ALA A 109 -4.03 2.01 8.06
N GLY A 110 -4.66 1.67 6.94
CA GLY A 110 -5.61 0.57 6.86
C GLY A 110 -5.02 -0.77 7.30
N SER A 111 -3.75 -1.05 6.94
CA SER A 111 -3.08 -2.29 7.33
C SER A 111 -2.72 -2.36 8.81
N TYR A 112 -2.53 -1.24 9.49
CA TYR A 112 -2.35 -1.17 10.93
C TYR A 112 -3.65 -1.39 11.70
N THR A 113 -4.78 -0.91 11.15
CA THR A 113 -6.06 -0.82 11.85
C THR A 113 -6.51 -2.12 12.51
N PRO A 114 -6.47 -3.31 11.86
CA PRO A 114 -6.89 -4.55 12.51
C PRO A 114 -6.10 -4.87 13.78
N PHE A 115 -4.79 -4.63 13.78
CA PHE A 115 -3.94 -4.92 14.93
C PHE A 115 -4.11 -3.89 16.03
N THR A 116 -4.09 -2.61 15.70
CA THR A 116 -4.14 -1.53 16.71
C THR A 116 -5.48 -1.41 17.38
N THR A 117 -6.59 -1.80 16.71
CA THR A 117 -7.94 -1.73 17.26
C THR A 117 -8.42 -3.04 17.91
N GLN A 118 -7.85 -4.19 17.51
CA GLN A 118 -8.34 -5.49 17.98
C GLN A 118 -7.33 -6.23 18.87
N ARG A 119 -6.06 -5.77 18.93
CA ARG A 119 -5.01 -6.43 19.72
C ARG A 119 -4.32 -5.52 20.72
N PHE A 120 -4.29 -4.22 20.46
CA PHE A 120 -3.76 -3.27 21.44
C PHE A 120 -4.83 -2.88 22.46
N GLU A 121 -4.38 -2.46 23.64
CA GLU A 121 -5.24 -2.03 24.73
C GLU A 121 -4.92 -0.61 25.20
N GLY A 122 -5.87 0.01 25.89
CA GLY A 122 -5.71 1.30 26.56
C GLY A 122 -5.16 2.40 25.65
N LEU A 123 -4.15 3.12 26.14
CA LEU A 123 -3.54 4.23 25.41
C LEU A 123 -2.81 3.80 24.11
N TRP A 124 -2.33 2.56 24.04
CA TRP A 124 -1.71 2.05 22.82
C TRP A 124 -2.72 1.88 21.68
N ALA A 125 -3.91 1.37 21.98
CA ALA A 125 -4.97 1.22 20.98
C ALA A 125 -5.39 2.58 20.41
N ILE A 126 -5.76 3.51 21.27
CA ILE A 126 -6.26 4.83 20.85
C ILE A 126 -5.13 5.69 20.29
N GLY A 127 -4.03 5.83 21.04
CA GLY A 127 -2.93 6.74 20.68
C GLY A 127 -2.23 6.33 19.41
N PHE A 128 -1.89 5.05 19.25
CA PHE A 128 -1.18 4.59 18.06
C PHE A 128 -2.10 4.57 16.82
N THR A 129 -3.36 4.17 16.95
CA THR A 129 -4.34 4.26 15.84
C THR A 129 -4.53 5.71 15.40
N THR A 130 -4.72 6.64 16.35
CA THR A 130 -4.86 8.07 16.03
C THR A 130 -3.60 8.62 15.37
N LEU A 131 -2.41 8.28 15.88
CA LEU A 131 -1.14 8.70 15.29
C LEU A 131 -1.02 8.24 13.82
N ILE A 132 -1.25 6.95 13.56
CA ILE A 132 -1.12 6.37 12.22
C ILE A 132 -2.09 7.02 11.24
N TRP A 133 -3.36 7.19 11.61
CA TRP A 133 -4.34 7.83 10.73
C TRP A 133 -4.06 9.32 10.54
N THR A 134 -3.60 10.03 11.57
CA THR A 134 -3.18 11.43 11.45
C THR A 134 -2.03 11.57 10.44
N LEU A 135 -0.99 10.75 10.58
CA LEU A 135 0.13 10.76 9.64
C LEU A 135 -0.30 10.37 8.22
N ALA A 136 -1.24 9.43 8.08
CA ALA A 136 -1.78 9.05 6.78
C ALA A 136 -2.53 10.20 6.09
N PHE A 137 -3.43 10.88 6.81
CA PHE A 137 -4.16 12.02 6.25
C PHE A 137 -3.25 13.20 5.94
N LEU A 138 -2.26 13.48 6.80
CA LEU A 138 -1.26 14.53 6.53
C LEU A 138 -0.42 14.17 5.29
N GLY A 139 0.10 12.94 5.22
CA GLY A 139 0.88 12.49 4.06
C GLY A 139 0.08 12.50 2.76
N ALA A 140 -1.15 11.99 2.78
CA ALA A 140 -2.06 12.03 1.64
C ALA A 140 -2.39 13.48 1.23
N GLY A 141 -2.67 14.37 2.20
CA GLY A 141 -2.91 15.79 1.96
C GLY A 141 -1.72 16.48 1.30
N VAL A 142 -0.51 16.23 1.82
CA VAL A 142 0.71 16.78 1.21
C VAL A 142 0.86 16.27 -0.23
N LYS A 143 0.61 14.99 -0.49
CA LYS A 143 0.67 14.42 -1.85
C LYS A 143 -0.33 15.06 -2.81
N LEU A 144 -1.53 15.36 -2.35
CA LEU A 144 -2.58 15.93 -3.20
C LEU A 144 -2.33 17.40 -3.53
N PHE A 145 -1.82 18.19 -2.58
CA PHE A 145 -1.84 19.66 -2.65
C PHE A 145 -0.44 20.31 -2.72
N ALA A 146 0.63 19.65 -2.26
CA ALA A 146 1.96 20.24 -2.27
C ALA A 146 2.66 20.13 -3.63
N PRO A 147 3.67 20.98 -3.87
CA PRO A 147 4.55 20.87 -5.02
C PRO A 147 5.21 19.49 -5.10
N ARG A 148 5.53 19.07 -6.30
CA ARG A 148 6.09 17.75 -6.55
C ARG A 148 7.49 17.61 -5.97
N ILE A 149 7.65 16.63 -5.08
CA ILE A 149 8.92 16.18 -4.54
C ILE A 149 9.31 14.87 -5.23
N SER A 150 10.59 14.52 -5.23
CA SER A 150 11.09 13.35 -5.96
C SER A 150 10.47 12.02 -5.48
N ASP A 151 10.29 11.08 -6.41
CA ASP A 151 9.76 9.73 -6.13
C ASP A 151 10.62 8.97 -5.11
N LYS A 152 11.95 9.18 -5.14
CA LYS A 152 12.88 8.55 -4.19
C LYS A 152 12.63 9.00 -2.76
N PHE A 153 12.35 10.30 -2.56
CA PHE A 153 12.02 10.84 -1.24
C PHE A 153 10.74 10.20 -0.72
N TRP A 154 9.67 10.20 -1.54
CA TRP A 154 8.39 9.63 -1.13
C TRP A 154 8.47 8.11 -0.88
N SER A 155 9.23 7.39 -1.70
CA SER A 155 9.49 5.97 -1.45
C SER A 155 10.13 5.73 -0.09
N GLY A 156 11.08 6.58 0.32
CA GLY A 156 11.66 6.55 1.66
C GLY A 156 10.62 6.83 2.76
N VAL A 157 9.76 7.82 2.56
CA VAL A 157 8.67 8.15 3.51
C VAL A 157 7.71 6.97 3.68
N TYR A 158 7.29 6.33 2.59
CA TYR A 158 6.41 5.15 2.67
C TYR A 158 7.06 3.99 3.42
N VAL A 159 8.35 3.73 3.18
CA VAL A 159 9.09 2.69 3.92
C VAL A 159 9.13 3.02 5.40
N VAL A 160 9.54 4.22 5.78
CA VAL A 160 9.59 4.64 7.19
C VAL A 160 8.21 4.54 7.84
N PHE A 161 7.16 5.01 7.16
CA PHE A 161 5.79 4.93 7.66
C PHE A 161 5.30 3.47 7.79
N GLY A 162 5.63 2.60 6.83
CA GLY A 162 5.31 1.18 6.89
C GLY A 162 6.01 0.44 8.04
N TRP A 163 7.23 0.85 8.41
CA TRP A 163 8.00 0.28 9.52
C TRP A 163 7.74 0.95 10.88
N LEU A 164 6.78 1.87 10.97
CA LEU A 164 6.46 2.54 12.24
C LEU A 164 5.95 1.56 13.32
N ALA A 165 5.52 0.34 12.93
CA ALA A 165 5.23 -0.77 13.84
C ALA A 165 6.36 -1.05 14.85
N VAL A 166 7.61 -0.77 14.48
CA VAL A 166 8.76 -0.93 15.39
C VAL A 166 8.65 -0.03 16.62
N ALA A 167 8.00 1.14 16.52
CA ALA A 167 7.74 1.99 17.66
C ALA A 167 6.72 1.39 18.64
N ALA A 168 5.88 0.46 18.17
CA ALA A 168 4.90 -0.29 18.97
C ALA A 168 5.33 -1.76 19.16
N LEU A 169 6.64 -2.06 19.09
CA LEU A 169 7.14 -3.43 19.15
C LEU A 169 6.72 -4.15 20.44
N LYS A 170 6.74 -3.45 21.60
CA LYS A 170 6.35 -4.04 22.86
C LYS A 170 4.89 -4.54 22.84
N PRO A 171 3.87 -3.70 22.61
CA PRO A 171 2.49 -4.19 22.55
C PRO A 171 2.28 -5.20 21.41
N MET A 172 2.99 -5.09 20.28
CA MET A 172 2.89 -6.09 19.21
C MET A 172 3.36 -7.47 19.65
N VAL A 173 4.49 -7.58 20.31
CA VAL A 173 5.04 -8.88 20.79
C VAL A 173 4.18 -9.46 21.90
N GLU A 174 3.60 -8.63 22.77
CA GLU A 174 2.77 -9.07 23.89
C GLU A 174 1.36 -9.53 23.48
N THR A 175 0.80 -8.99 22.38
CA THR A 175 -0.63 -9.19 22.06
C THR A 175 -0.89 -9.84 20.71
N VAL A 176 0.07 -9.85 19.78
CA VAL A 176 -0.10 -10.40 18.44
C VAL A 176 0.54 -11.77 18.34
N HIS A 177 -0.17 -12.72 17.72
CA HIS A 177 0.31 -14.08 17.53
C HIS A 177 1.67 -14.10 16.79
N PRO A 178 2.68 -14.89 17.25
CA PRO A 178 4.04 -14.86 16.68
C PRO A 178 4.10 -15.12 15.17
N VAL A 179 3.25 -16.00 14.64
CA VAL A 179 3.15 -16.24 13.19
C VAL A 179 2.70 -15.01 12.44
N ALA A 180 1.73 -14.26 12.99
CA ALA A 180 1.28 -13.01 12.38
C ALA A 180 2.38 -11.94 12.41
N LEU A 181 3.14 -11.84 13.49
CA LEU A 181 4.32 -10.96 13.59
C LEU A 181 5.36 -11.30 12.51
N ALA A 182 5.68 -12.58 12.35
CA ALA A 182 6.61 -13.03 11.30
C ALA A 182 6.09 -12.66 9.90
N LEU A 183 4.79 -12.85 9.63
CA LEU A 183 4.17 -12.48 8.36
C LEU A 183 4.21 -10.96 8.13
N LEU A 184 3.99 -10.14 9.17
CA LEU A 184 4.10 -8.68 9.05
C LEU A 184 5.51 -8.25 8.68
N VAL A 185 6.54 -8.86 9.30
CA VAL A 185 7.95 -8.60 8.97
C VAL A 185 8.25 -9.03 7.53
N ILE A 186 7.85 -10.23 7.14
CA ILE A 186 8.07 -10.76 5.78
C ILE A 186 7.39 -9.85 4.75
N GLY A 187 6.14 -9.45 4.97
CA GLY A 187 5.43 -8.54 4.09
C GLY A 187 6.12 -7.17 3.98
N GLY A 188 6.57 -6.60 5.11
CA GLY A 188 7.35 -5.36 5.14
C GLY A 188 8.66 -5.45 4.36
N LEU A 189 9.38 -6.58 4.46
CA LEU A 189 10.59 -6.84 3.68
C LEU A 189 10.29 -6.96 2.18
N ILE A 190 9.18 -7.63 1.80
CA ILE A 190 8.73 -7.73 0.41
C ILE A 190 8.42 -6.34 -0.16
N TYR A 191 7.66 -5.49 0.54
CA TYR A 191 7.42 -4.11 0.11
C TYR A 191 8.71 -3.32 -0.03
N THR A 192 9.61 -3.43 0.95
CA THR A 192 10.91 -2.73 0.94
C THR A 192 11.76 -3.18 -0.25
N ALA A 193 11.82 -4.48 -0.53
CA ALA A 193 12.54 -5.02 -1.69
C ALA A 193 11.93 -4.49 -3.01
N GLY A 194 10.60 -4.40 -3.10
CA GLY A 194 9.92 -3.82 -4.25
C GLY A 194 10.30 -2.36 -4.50
N VAL A 195 10.52 -1.56 -3.45
CA VAL A 195 10.96 -0.17 -3.59
C VAL A 195 12.31 -0.07 -4.29
N PHE A 196 13.26 -0.97 -4.01
CA PHE A 196 14.55 -0.98 -4.73
C PHE A 196 14.37 -1.26 -6.23
N VAL A 197 13.43 -2.11 -6.60
CA VAL A 197 13.07 -2.32 -8.01
C VAL A 197 12.45 -1.04 -8.59
N PHE A 198 11.50 -0.44 -7.88
CA PHE A 198 10.80 0.77 -8.33
C PHE A 198 11.73 1.94 -8.62
N ILE A 199 12.74 2.18 -7.78
CA ILE A 199 13.70 3.28 -7.96
C ILE A 199 14.82 2.96 -8.96
N SER A 200 14.93 1.72 -9.46
CA SER A 200 15.99 1.25 -10.36
C SER A 200 15.59 1.40 -11.83
N PRO A 201 16.10 2.39 -12.57
CA PRO A 201 15.65 2.67 -13.94
C PRO A 201 16.10 1.62 -14.98
N ARG A 202 17.03 0.73 -14.60
CA ARG A 202 17.61 -0.28 -15.49
C ARG A 202 16.79 -1.57 -15.58
N VAL A 203 15.85 -1.79 -14.65
CA VAL A 203 15.04 -3.02 -14.58
C VAL A 203 13.99 -3.01 -15.69
N LYS A 204 13.98 -4.07 -16.53
CA LYS A 204 12.88 -4.31 -17.48
C LYS A 204 11.62 -4.69 -16.72
N PHE A 205 10.44 -4.39 -17.26
CA PHE A 205 9.15 -4.63 -16.61
C PHE A 205 9.05 -4.03 -15.19
N ARG A 206 9.82 -2.99 -14.91
CA ARG A 206 9.98 -2.40 -13.57
C ARG A 206 8.66 -2.15 -12.83
N ARG A 207 7.64 -1.60 -13.52
CA ARG A 207 6.34 -1.30 -12.92
C ARG A 207 5.57 -2.58 -12.59
N ALA A 208 5.49 -3.51 -13.51
CA ALA A 208 4.84 -4.80 -13.28
C ALA A 208 5.49 -5.57 -12.14
N ILE A 209 6.82 -5.59 -12.07
CA ILE A 209 7.56 -6.22 -10.97
C ILE A 209 7.27 -5.49 -9.65
N TRP A 210 7.30 -4.15 -9.63
CA TRP A 210 6.96 -3.35 -8.45
C TRP A 210 5.54 -3.67 -7.94
N HIS A 211 4.54 -3.62 -8.82
CA HIS A 211 3.17 -3.93 -8.43
C HIS A 211 3.01 -5.42 -8.03
N GLY A 212 3.81 -6.32 -8.61
CA GLY A 212 3.91 -7.71 -8.17
C GLY A 212 4.37 -7.82 -6.71
N PHE A 213 5.40 -7.07 -6.31
CA PHE A 213 5.82 -6.98 -4.91
C PHE A 213 4.73 -6.40 -4.02
N VAL A 214 3.99 -5.39 -4.49
CA VAL A 214 2.87 -4.79 -3.74
C VAL A 214 1.77 -5.83 -3.51
N VAL A 215 1.33 -6.54 -4.54
CA VAL A 215 0.29 -7.58 -4.42
C VAL A 215 0.74 -8.74 -3.52
N THR A 216 1.99 -9.18 -3.66
CA THR A 216 2.56 -10.24 -2.82
C THR A 216 2.64 -9.80 -1.35
N GLY A 217 3.16 -8.62 -1.07
CA GLY A 217 3.22 -8.07 0.28
C GLY A 217 1.83 -7.90 0.90
N ALA A 218 0.85 -7.43 0.10
CA ALA A 218 -0.54 -7.32 0.54
C ALA A 218 -1.15 -8.69 0.87
N THR A 219 -0.87 -9.73 0.09
CA THR A 219 -1.33 -11.10 0.36
C THR A 219 -0.75 -11.65 1.66
N VAL A 220 0.54 -11.41 1.90
CA VAL A 220 1.21 -11.81 3.16
C VAL A 220 0.61 -11.06 4.35
N HIS A 221 0.38 -9.76 4.23
CA HIS A 221 -0.27 -8.96 5.28
C HIS A 221 -1.74 -9.37 5.49
N TRP A 222 -2.47 -9.71 4.43
CA TRP A 222 -3.82 -10.28 4.53
C TRP A 222 -3.81 -11.55 5.38
N THR A 223 -2.85 -12.44 5.13
CA THR A 223 -2.66 -13.67 5.93
C THR A 223 -2.32 -13.34 7.37
N ALA A 224 -1.49 -12.31 7.62
CA ALA A 224 -1.19 -11.84 8.97
C ALA A 224 -2.44 -11.36 9.71
N VAL A 225 -3.32 -10.59 9.04
CA VAL A 225 -4.61 -10.15 9.63
C VAL A 225 -5.52 -11.35 9.90
N LEU A 226 -5.61 -12.29 8.98
CA LEU A 226 -6.40 -13.51 9.18
C LEU A 226 -5.95 -14.28 10.42
N VAL A 227 -4.66 -14.59 10.51
CA VAL A 227 -4.10 -15.39 11.63
C VAL A 227 -4.05 -14.59 12.94
N GLY A 228 -3.63 -13.32 12.87
CA GLY A 228 -3.35 -12.52 14.06
C GLY A 228 -4.56 -11.78 14.63
N VAL A 229 -5.62 -11.60 13.85
CA VAL A 229 -6.81 -10.85 14.28
C VAL A 229 -8.08 -11.68 14.19
N VAL A 230 -8.34 -12.28 13.02
CA VAL A 230 -9.63 -12.94 12.78
C VAL A 230 -9.72 -14.31 13.45
N LEU A 231 -8.72 -15.15 13.29
CA LEU A 231 -8.68 -16.52 13.82
C LEU A 231 -8.01 -16.61 15.20
N ALA A 232 -7.31 -15.59 15.65
CA ALA A 232 -6.68 -15.59 16.95
C ALA A 232 -7.75 -15.52 18.05
N PRO A 233 -7.59 -16.25 19.19
CA PRO A 233 -8.51 -16.19 20.30
C PRO A 233 -8.78 -14.75 20.74
N ALA A 234 -10.04 -14.46 21.14
CA ALA A 234 -10.35 -13.19 21.78
C ALA A 234 -9.45 -13.02 23.01
N MET A 235 -8.91 -11.82 23.22
CA MET A 235 -8.16 -11.55 24.44
C MET A 235 -9.15 -11.64 25.60
N SER A 236 -8.86 -12.53 26.56
CA SER A 236 -9.61 -12.60 27.81
C SER A 236 -9.31 -11.34 28.61
N HIS A 237 -10.28 -10.45 28.70
CA HIS A 237 -10.27 -9.31 29.60
C HIS A 237 -10.50 -9.73 31.04
#